data_fa30f88a9df97f2a260e3ba0179979d7
#
_entry.id   fa30f88a9df97f2a260e3ba0179979d7
#
_cell.length_a   1.000
_cell.length_b   1.000
_cell.length_c   1.000
_cell.angle_alpha   90.00
_cell.angle_beta   90.00
_cell.angle_gamma   90.00
#
_symmetry.space_group_name_H-M   'P 1'
#
loop_
_entity.id
_entity.type
_entity.pdbx_description
1 polymer ?
#
loop_
_entity_poly.entity_id
_entity_poly.type
_entity_poly.pdbx_seq_one_letter_code
_entity_poly.pdbx_strand_id
1 'polypeptide(L)'
;MHKLTMVAPALALLLTACGGNDPAAPAAPRTLAGGAVASCPAWSAGQVYTTGMCATFQGRQYEAKWWNQGSAPTADPYGAWKYIGDATGPVPENPPEQPGGVPTRTQAEAREAQLTDNDFFRKVKASVRTLDNAAVEAVSPGAGTNPVNVRRVERLLPAAKWDYYFAAREASYTYTRFLQAVAKFPAVCDDYADGRNADAICRHALATMFAHFAQETGDHNASIPLPQWRQGLKYLREMGCDETGTSCGYNAECADPVFNTVWTCGTNADGTYKKYFGRGAKQLSYNYNYGPFSQAMHNGDQSVLLKNPDLVASTWLNLASATFFFVFPQPPKPSMLHVIDGTWVPNAADTAAGAGNNFATTIMIINAECGTGTEKAAAQNRIDYYKEFARDLGWNVAGEQLSCASMGRFGPTSSAAYPIYWEKNWNGGGDYQCQLVSYQTPYSALMPGNYVKCVEKNWGVSLK
;
A
#
# COMPACT_ATOMS: atom_id res chain seq x y z
N MET A 1 -11.99 -29.05 29.40
CA MET A 1 -11.88 -27.98 30.41
C MET A 1 -10.43 -27.79 30.74
N HIS A 2 -9.72 -26.88 30.12
CA HIS A 2 -8.44 -26.36 30.60
C HIS A 2 -8.33 -24.94 30.05
N LYS A 3 -8.48 -23.98 30.96
CA LYS A 3 -8.26 -22.55 30.68
C LYS A 3 -6.74 -22.31 30.59
N LEU A 4 -6.24 -21.87 29.47
CA LEU A 4 -4.90 -21.28 29.38
C LEU A 4 -5.01 -19.77 29.52
N THR A 5 -4.55 -19.29 30.64
CA THR A 5 -4.37 -17.87 30.96
C THR A 5 -3.01 -17.45 30.39
N MET A 6 -2.98 -16.57 29.41
CA MET A 6 -1.72 -15.93 28.96
C MET A 6 -1.40 -14.75 29.88
N VAL A 7 -0.30 -14.86 30.62
CA VAL A 7 0.32 -13.80 31.41
C VAL A 7 1.37 -13.13 30.53
N ALA A 8 1.25 -11.83 30.37
CA ALA A 8 2.28 -11.00 29.73
C ALA A 8 3.38 -10.68 30.75
N PRO A 9 4.67 -10.77 30.41
CA PRO A 9 5.73 -10.31 31.29
C PRO A 9 5.98 -8.80 31.10
N ALA A 10 5.82 -8.07 32.17
CA ALA A 10 6.32 -6.71 32.31
C ALA A 10 7.84 -6.76 32.49
N LEU A 11 8.59 -6.06 31.63
CA LEU A 11 10.04 -5.92 31.71
C LEU A 11 10.38 -4.69 32.55
N ALA A 12 10.81 -4.90 33.79
CA ALA A 12 11.35 -3.84 34.64
C ALA A 12 12.80 -3.54 34.24
N LEU A 13 13.09 -2.28 33.89
CA LEU A 13 14.47 -1.79 33.72
C LEU A 13 15.06 -1.44 35.08
N LEU A 14 16.11 -2.16 35.44
CA LEU A 14 17.01 -1.79 36.54
C LEU A 14 18.03 -0.74 36.05
N LEU A 15 18.02 0.43 36.64
CA LEU A 15 19.05 1.45 36.53
C LEU A 15 20.24 1.08 37.39
N THR A 16 21.39 0.79 36.79
CA THR A 16 22.67 0.83 37.51
C THR A 16 23.48 2.04 37.02
N ALA A 17 23.68 2.97 37.91
CA ALA A 17 24.60 4.10 37.74
C ALA A 17 26.06 3.59 37.82
N CYS A 18 26.90 3.92 36.86
CA CYS A 18 28.34 3.98 37.01
C CYS A 18 28.85 5.29 36.38
N GLY A 19 29.47 6.12 37.18
CA GLY A 19 30.03 7.38 36.78
C GLY A 19 31.37 7.24 36.05
N GLY A 20 31.70 8.28 35.31
CA GLY A 20 33.08 8.53 34.91
C GLY A 20 33.23 9.21 33.57
N ASN A 21 33.72 10.44 33.61
CA ASN A 21 34.37 11.25 32.60
C ASN A 21 33.51 11.95 31.56
N ASP A 22 33.23 13.23 31.86
CA ASP A 22 32.76 14.23 30.91
C ASP A 22 33.83 14.53 29.83
N PRO A 23 33.52 14.42 28.54
CA PRO A 23 34.18 15.22 27.53
C PRO A 23 33.49 16.58 27.40
N ALA A 24 34.29 17.63 27.29
CA ALA A 24 33.92 19.03 27.22
C ALA A 24 32.67 19.32 26.39
N ALA A 25 31.77 20.12 26.92
CA ALA A 25 30.58 20.61 26.25
C ALA A 25 30.95 21.39 24.98
N PRO A 26 30.33 21.09 23.82
CA PRO A 26 30.45 21.96 22.66
C PRO A 26 29.70 23.27 22.92
N ALA A 27 30.30 24.37 22.51
CA ALA A 27 29.83 25.74 22.72
C ALA A 27 28.39 25.95 22.23
N ALA A 28 27.63 26.73 22.99
CA ALA A 28 26.26 27.12 22.66
C ALA A 28 26.18 27.83 21.29
N PRO A 29 25.15 27.56 20.46
CA PRO A 29 24.98 28.24 19.21
C PRO A 29 24.64 29.73 19.46
N ARG A 30 25.41 30.62 18.82
CA ARG A 30 25.11 32.03 18.75
C ARG A 30 23.88 32.25 17.87
N THR A 31 22.88 32.92 18.42
CA THR A 31 21.79 33.54 17.67
C THR A 31 22.38 34.62 16.75
N LEU A 32 22.34 34.38 15.45
CA LEU A 32 22.67 35.39 14.43
C LEU A 32 21.40 36.02 13.91
N ALA A 33 21.28 37.32 14.11
CA ALA A 33 20.30 38.16 13.43
C ALA A 33 20.68 38.30 11.95
N GLY A 34 19.72 38.09 11.05
CA GLY A 34 19.69 38.51 9.65
C GLY A 34 20.95 38.23 8.85
N GLY A 35 21.15 37.01 8.38
CA GLY A 35 22.21 36.66 7.43
C GLY A 35 21.94 35.24 6.88
N ALA A 36 22.39 34.97 5.66
CA ALA A 36 22.20 33.75 4.90
C ALA A 36 22.19 32.50 5.78
N VAL A 37 21.12 31.71 5.66
CA VAL A 37 20.94 30.45 6.43
C VAL A 37 22.10 29.53 6.09
N ALA A 38 22.94 29.25 7.09
CA ALA A 38 24.04 28.27 6.92
C ALA A 38 23.41 26.93 6.54
N SER A 39 23.93 26.30 5.48
CA SER A 39 23.43 25.00 5.02
C SER A 39 23.65 23.94 6.10
N CYS A 40 22.58 23.25 6.48
CA CYS A 40 22.68 22.12 7.40
C CYS A 40 23.53 20.99 6.79
N PRO A 41 24.34 20.25 7.58
CA PRO A 41 25.10 19.11 7.09
C PRO A 41 24.16 18.02 6.53
N ALA A 42 24.68 17.19 5.64
CA ALA A 42 23.91 16.06 5.12
C ALA A 42 23.50 15.11 6.26
N TRP A 43 22.27 14.65 6.23
CA TRP A 43 21.78 13.65 7.18
C TRP A 43 22.54 12.32 7.03
N SER A 44 22.82 11.68 8.14
CA SER A 44 23.41 10.35 8.18
C SER A 44 22.71 9.47 9.20
N ALA A 45 22.40 8.23 8.83
CA ALA A 45 21.72 7.26 9.69
C ALA A 45 22.53 6.88 10.95
N GLY A 46 23.87 6.96 10.87
CA GLY A 46 24.75 6.68 12.01
C GLY A 46 24.92 7.83 12.98
N GLN A 47 24.51 9.04 12.59
CA GLN A 47 24.62 10.26 13.39
C GLN A 47 23.50 10.33 14.43
N VAL A 48 23.85 10.73 15.67
CA VAL A 48 22.90 11.12 16.70
C VAL A 48 22.51 12.57 16.48
N TYR A 49 21.21 12.84 16.49
CA TYR A 49 20.64 14.19 16.43
C TYR A 49 19.87 14.48 17.70
N THR A 50 20.08 15.65 18.28
CA THR A 50 19.39 16.14 19.47
C THR A 50 18.58 17.38 19.12
N THR A 51 17.64 17.77 19.96
CA THR A 51 16.78 18.94 19.76
C THR A 51 17.57 20.16 19.29
N GLY A 52 17.15 20.77 18.19
CA GLY A 52 17.77 21.95 17.58
C GLY A 52 18.93 21.64 16.60
N MET A 53 19.41 20.39 16.50
CA MET A 53 20.39 20.03 15.48
C MET A 53 19.69 19.95 14.12
N CYS A 54 20.33 20.52 13.08
CA CYS A 54 19.77 20.46 11.74
C CYS A 54 20.50 19.45 10.83
N ALA A 55 19.78 18.97 9.84
CA ALA A 55 20.31 18.12 8.78
C ALA A 55 19.66 18.44 7.42
N THR A 56 20.42 18.25 6.35
CA THR A 56 19.92 18.30 4.98
C THR A 56 19.63 16.87 4.51
N PHE A 57 18.42 16.64 4.05
CA PHE A 57 17.99 15.36 3.51
C PHE A 57 17.12 15.59 2.27
N GLN A 58 17.45 14.95 1.16
CA GLN A 58 16.73 15.09 -0.12
C GLN A 58 16.51 16.54 -0.56
N GLY A 59 17.54 17.39 -0.44
CA GLY A 59 17.46 18.80 -0.84
C GLY A 59 16.70 19.70 0.12
N ARG A 60 16.32 19.21 1.29
CA ARG A 60 15.57 19.93 2.32
C ARG A 60 16.31 19.97 3.64
N GLN A 61 16.11 21.02 4.42
CA GLN A 61 16.70 21.18 5.72
C GLN A 61 15.67 20.92 6.82
N TYR A 62 16.08 20.18 7.84
CA TYR A 62 15.25 19.75 8.95
C TYR A 62 15.95 20.03 10.28
N GLU A 63 15.19 20.32 11.32
CA GLU A 63 15.63 20.44 12.70
C GLU A 63 15.09 19.28 13.53
N ALA A 64 15.95 18.63 14.30
CA ALA A 64 15.53 17.56 15.21
C ALA A 64 14.68 18.12 16.36
N LYS A 65 13.51 17.57 16.59
CA LYS A 65 12.61 17.94 17.69
C LYS A 65 13.03 17.33 19.02
N TRP A 66 13.65 16.16 18.97
CA TRP A 66 14.15 15.40 20.12
C TRP A 66 15.28 14.48 19.69
N TRP A 67 15.88 13.81 20.66
CA TRP A 67 16.94 12.84 20.41
C TRP A 67 16.47 11.74 19.44
N ASN A 68 17.21 11.53 18.35
CA ASN A 68 16.97 10.44 17.43
C ASN A 68 18.27 10.01 16.74
N GLN A 69 18.30 8.74 16.32
CA GLN A 69 19.37 8.15 15.51
C GLN A 69 18.71 7.19 14.50
N GLY A 70 19.17 7.21 13.27
CA GLY A 70 18.62 6.36 12.23
C GLY A 70 17.23 6.78 11.67
N SER A 71 16.57 7.76 12.30
CA SER A 71 15.31 8.30 11.79
C SER A 71 15.60 9.29 10.67
N ALA A 72 15.27 8.91 9.42
CA ALA A 72 15.41 9.84 8.29
C ALA A 72 14.49 11.06 8.46
N PRO A 73 14.97 12.28 8.13
CA PRO A 73 14.15 13.47 8.21
C PRO A 73 12.90 13.38 7.33
N THR A 74 11.76 13.62 7.95
CA THR A 74 10.45 13.70 7.29
C THR A 74 9.71 14.93 7.81
N ALA A 75 8.74 15.42 7.05
CA ALA A 75 7.87 16.50 7.49
C ALA A 75 6.68 16.00 8.32
N ASP A 76 6.74 14.77 8.83
CA ASP A 76 5.73 14.20 9.71
C ASP A 76 5.60 15.06 10.98
N PRO A 77 4.42 15.64 11.28
CA PRO A 77 4.21 16.45 12.48
C PRO A 77 4.44 15.67 13.77
N TYR A 78 4.31 14.36 13.75
CA TYR A 78 4.58 13.45 14.87
C TYR A 78 5.97 12.79 14.80
N GLY A 79 6.72 13.02 13.72
CA GLY A 79 8.08 12.52 13.53
C GLY A 79 9.13 13.28 14.32
N ALA A 80 10.36 12.75 14.35
CA ALA A 80 11.49 13.32 15.08
C ALA A 80 12.01 14.64 14.49
N TRP A 81 11.52 15.06 13.32
CA TRP A 81 12.05 16.17 12.57
C TRP A 81 11.02 17.27 12.33
N LYS A 82 11.50 18.50 12.30
CA LYS A 82 10.75 19.68 11.87
C LYS A 82 11.44 20.21 10.62
N TYR A 83 10.68 20.36 9.55
CA TYR A 83 11.21 21.00 8.34
C TYR A 83 11.48 22.49 8.63
N ILE A 84 12.63 22.99 8.15
CA ILE A 84 13.07 24.38 8.41
C ILE A 84 13.43 25.16 7.13
N GLY A 85 13.46 24.51 5.96
CA GLY A 85 13.74 25.17 4.67
C GLY A 85 14.28 24.20 3.62
N ASP A 86 14.48 24.71 2.40
CA ASP A 86 15.13 23.94 1.34
C ASP A 86 16.63 24.23 1.32
N ALA A 87 17.43 23.22 0.98
CA ALA A 87 18.86 23.40 0.74
C ALA A 87 19.04 24.14 -0.60
N THR A 88 19.91 25.15 -0.64
CA THR A 88 20.18 25.95 -1.82
C THR A 88 20.81 25.10 -2.94
N GLY A 89 20.00 24.66 -3.88
CA GLY A 89 20.33 23.99 -5.14
C GLY A 89 19.19 24.22 -6.12
N PRO A 90 19.35 24.01 -7.43
CA PRO A 90 18.26 24.26 -8.39
C PRO A 90 17.10 23.31 -8.11
N VAL A 91 16.14 23.81 -7.38
CA VAL A 91 14.81 23.18 -7.20
C VAL A 91 13.99 23.57 -8.43
N PRO A 92 13.11 22.68 -8.96
CA PRO A 92 12.12 23.14 -9.94
C PRO A 92 11.41 24.35 -9.38
N GLU A 93 11.43 25.46 -10.11
CA GLU A 93 10.80 26.70 -9.69
C GLU A 93 9.36 26.45 -9.27
N ASN A 94 9.08 26.74 -8.00
CA ASN A 94 7.69 26.87 -7.57
C ASN A 94 7.03 27.98 -8.39
N PRO A 95 5.77 27.80 -8.84
CA PRO A 95 5.04 28.92 -9.38
C PRO A 95 5.10 30.08 -8.39
N PRO A 96 5.17 31.34 -8.85
CA PRO A 96 5.34 32.50 -7.98
C PRO A 96 4.30 32.47 -6.86
N GLU A 97 4.78 32.63 -5.62
CA GLU A 97 3.93 32.81 -4.44
C GLU A 97 2.89 33.89 -4.75
N GLN A 98 1.64 33.51 -4.82
CA GLN A 98 0.59 34.50 -4.84
C GLN A 98 0.43 35.10 -3.46
N PRO A 99 0.50 36.44 -3.31
CA PRO A 99 0.35 37.06 -2.02
C PRO A 99 -1.06 36.80 -1.46
N GLY A 100 -1.15 36.01 -0.42
CA GLY A 100 -2.24 36.05 0.57
C GLY A 100 -3.65 35.62 0.13
N GLY A 101 -3.82 34.82 -0.93
CA GLY A 101 -5.15 34.37 -1.38
C GLY A 101 -5.34 32.86 -1.36
N VAL A 102 -6.56 32.42 -1.04
CA VAL A 102 -6.98 31.03 -1.27
C VAL A 102 -6.93 30.76 -2.77
N PRO A 103 -6.31 29.66 -3.25
CA PRO A 103 -6.27 29.36 -4.68
C PRO A 103 -7.66 29.13 -5.25
N THR A 104 -7.81 29.33 -6.52
CA THR A 104 -8.99 28.86 -7.24
C THR A 104 -8.94 27.33 -7.42
N ARG A 105 -10.08 26.70 -7.67
CA ARG A 105 -10.15 25.27 -8.01
C ARG A 105 -9.23 24.94 -9.18
N THR A 106 -9.25 25.74 -10.24
CA THR A 106 -8.40 25.56 -11.42
C THR A 106 -6.91 25.60 -11.07
N GLN A 107 -6.49 26.49 -10.18
CA GLN A 107 -5.10 26.55 -9.72
C GLN A 107 -4.72 25.30 -8.90
N ALA A 108 -5.62 24.84 -8.04
CA ALA A 108 -5.41 23.63 -7.26
C ALA A 108 -5.32 22.38 -8.15
N GLU A 109 -6.19 22.24 -9.14
CA GLU A 109 -6.18 21.15 -10.11
C GLU A 109 -4.92 21.18 -11.00
N ALA A 110 -4.51 22.35 -11.46
CA ALA A 110 -3.27 22.52 -12.23
C ALA A 110 -2.04 22.13 -11.40
N ARG A 111 -2.05 22.47 -10.11
CA ARG A 111 -0.97 22.08 -9.20
C ARG A 111 -0.95 20.59 -8.95
N GLU A 112 -2.10 19.95 -8.73
CA GLU A 112 -2.21 18.50 -8.66
C GLU A 112 -1.61 17.82 -9.89
N ALA A 113 -1.98 18.30 -11.07
CA ALA A 113 -1.47 17.80 -12.34
C ALA A 113 0.06 17.93 -12.43
N GLN A 114 0.61 19.11 -12.10
CA GLN A 114 2.06 19.35 -12.13
C GLN A 114 2.83 18.41 -11.19
N LEU A 115 2.36 18.25 -9.94
CA LEU A 115 3.04 17.44 -8.94
C LEU A 115 2.97 15.93 -9.24
N THR A 116 1.96 15.51 -9.98
CA THR A 116 1.77 14.12 -10.40
C THR A 116 2.16 13.85 -11.84
N ASP A 117 2.76 14.83 -12.54
CA ASP A 117 3.24 14.68 -13.92
C ASP A 117 4.71 14.26 -13.96
N ASN A 118 4.96 13.02 -13.58
CA ASN A 118 6.25 12.36 -13.78
C ASN A 118 6.03 10.94 -14.28
N ASP A 119 7.10 10.34 -14.84
CA ASP A 119 7.02 9.01 -15.47
C ASP A 119 6.47 7.95 -14.52
N PHE A 120 6.86 8.01 -13.28
CA PHE A 120 6.41 7.05 -12.30
C PHE A 120 4.88 7.16 -12.07
N PHE A 121 4.37 8.37 -11.78
CA PHE A 121 2.93 8.56 -11.60
C PHE A 121 2.12 8.25 -12.85
N ARG A 122 2.64 8.56 -14.04
CA ARG A 122 2.00 8.20 -15.30
C ARG A 122 1.84 6.67 -15.40
N LYS A 123 2.88 5.90 -15.08
CA LYS A 123 2.83 4.43 -15.08
C LYS A 123 1.87 3.89 -14.04
N VAL A 124 1.93 4.41 -12.80
CA VAL A 124 1.00 4.00 -11.73
C VAL A 124 -0.44 4.34 -12.08
N LYS A 125 -0.72 5.57 -12.50
CA LYS A 125 -2.07 6.00 -12.90
C LYS A 125 -2.61 5.16 -14.07
N ALA A 126 -1.75 4.74 -14.99
CA ALA A 126 -2.14 3.86 -16.09
C ALA A 126 -2.55 2.47 -15.58
N SER A 127 -1.79 1.90 -14.62
CA SER A 127 -2.05 0.55 -14.12
C SER A 127 -3.23 0.46 -13.15
N VAL A 128 -3.56 1.53 -12.40
CA VAL A 128 -4.70 1.54 -11.47
C VAL A 128 -6.03 1.93 -12.12
N ARG A 129 -6.05 2.21 -13.42
CA ARG A 129 -7.30 2.47 -14.14
C ARG A 129 -8.25 1.28 -14.05
N THR A 130 -9.53 1.57 -13.96
CA THR A 130 -10.58 0.55 -13.87
C THR A 130 -11.52 0.62 -15.05
N LEU A 131 -12.02 -0.53 -15.49
CA LEU A 131 -13.10 -0.63 -16.44
C LEU A 131 -14.44 -0.30 -15.77
N ASP A 132 -15.38 0.22 -16.54
CA ASP A 132 -16.76 0.45 -16.06
C ASP A 132 -17.42 -0.85 -15.57
N ASN A 133 -18.22 -0.77 -14.50
CA ASN A 133 -18.82 -1.95 -13.88
C ASN A 133 -19.80 -2.68 -14.80
N ALA A 134 -20.56 -1.96 -15.64
CA ALA A 134 -21.46 -2.62 -16.59
C ALA A 134 -20.68 -3.46 -17.63
N ALA A 135 -19.54 -2.94 -18.08
CA ALA A 135 -18.65 -3.69 -18.96
C ALA A 135 -17.99 -4.89 -18.25
N VAL A 136 -17.65 -4.74 -16.96
CA VAL A 136 -17.12 -5.84 -16.14
C VAL A 136 -18.17 -6.94 -15.94
N GLU A 137 -19.40 -6.58 -15.62
CA GLU A 137 -20.50 -7.51 -15.38
C GLU A 137 -20.94 -8.25 -16.65
N ALA A 138 -20.69 -7.67 -17.81
CA ALA A 138 -20.94 -8.31 -19.10
C ALA A 138 -19.88 -9.39 -19.46
N VAL A 139 -18.75 -9.45 -18.74
CA VAL A 139 -17.70 -10.44 -18.97
C VAL A 139 -18.22 -11.85 -18.64
N SER A 140 -18.05 -12.75 -19.58
CA SER A 140 -18.39 -14.17 -19.41
C SER A 140 -17.37 -15.05 -20.13
N PRO A 141 -17.13 -16.29 -19.65
CA PRO A 141 -16.17 -17.19 -20.25
C PRO A 141 -16.44 -17.43 -21.74
N GLY A 142 -15.42 -17.25 -22.58
CA GLY A 142 -15.48 -17.48 -24.02
C GLY A 142 -16.15 -16.37 -24.85
N ALA A 143 -16.59 -15.28 -24.22
CA ALA A 143 -17.23 -14.19 -24.97
C ALA A 143 -16.22 -13.44 -25.83
N GLY A 144 -16.50 -13.31 -27.14
CA GLY A 144 -15.64 -12.60 -28.09
C GLY A 144 -15.48 -11.10 -27.78
N THR A 145 -16.41 -10.53 -27.00
CA THR A 145 -16.42 -9.15 -26.53
C THR A 145 -15.55 -8.90 -25.30
N ASN A 146 -15.01 -9.95 -24.68
CA ASN A 146 -14.14 -9.81 -23.52
C ASN A 146 -12.91 -8.91 -23.83
N PRO A 147 -12.46 -8.08 -22.87
CA PRO A 147 -11.23 -7.28 -23.02
C PRO A 147 -10.00 -8.13 -23.36
N VAL A 148 -8.98 -7.52 -23.97
CA VAL A 148 -7.74 -8.21 -24.40
C VAL A 148 -7.08 -8.96 -23.26
N ASN A 149 -6.95 -8.35 -22.09
CA ASN A 149 -6.36 -8.95 -20.91
C ASN A 149 -7.15 -10.18 -20.43
N VAL A 150 -8.48 -10.14 -20.47
CA VAL A 150 -9.34 -11.28 -20.13
C VAL A 150 -9.14 -12.41 -21.13
N ARG A 151 -9.16 -12.13 -22.43
CA ARG A 151 -8.91 -13.17 -23.46
C ARG A 151 -7.54 -13.81 -23.32
N ARG A 152 -6.51 -13.05 -22.91
CA ARG A 152 -5.19 -13.61 -22.60
C ARG A 152 -5.27 -14.55 -21.41
N VAL A 153 -5.95 -14.15 -20.34
CA VAL A 153 -6.16 -15.02 -19.16
C VAL A 153 -6.90 -16.29 -19.57
N GLU A 154 -7.97 -16.21 -20.31
CA GLU A 154 -8.74 -17.40 -20.76
C GLU A 154 -7.88 -18.39 -21.56
N ARG A 155 -6.98 -17.89 -22.40
CA ARG A 155 -6.06 -18.71 -23.17
C ARG A 155 -4.99 -19.40 -22.29
N LEU A 156 -4.47 -18.71 -21.28
CA LEU A 156 -3.41 -19.23 -20.40
C LEU A 156 -3.95 -20.05 -19.23
N LEU A 157 -5.16 -19.76 -18.82
CA LEU A 157 -5.88 -20.38 -17.71
C LEU A 157 -7.32 -20.70 -18.11
N PRO A 158 -7.57 -21.74 -18.88
CA PRO A 158 -8.94 -22.19 -19.16
C PRO A 158 -9.72 -22.54 -17.88
N ALA A 159 -11.06 -22.50 -17.94
CA ALA A 159 -11.95 -22.78 -16.80
C ALA A 159 -11.62 -24.12 -16.11
N ALA A 160 -11.34 -25.17 -16.87
CA ALA A 160 -10.95 -26.47 -16.30
C ALA A 160 -9.67 -26.39 -15.46
N LYS A 161 -8.72 -25.51 -15.84
CA LYS A 161 -7.48 -25.28 -15.07
C LYS A 161 -7.75 -24.49 -13.80
N TRP A 162 -8.67 -23.51 -13.83
CA TRP A 162 -9.17 -22.85 -12.63
C TRP A 162 -9.80 -23.85 -11.65
N ASP A 163 -10.66 -24.72 -12.13
CA ASP A 163 -11.30 -25.78 -11.31
C ASP A 163 -10.29 -26.76 -10.72
N TYR A 164 -9.26 -27.09 -11.51
CA TYR A 164 -8.15 -27.92 -11.03
C TYR A 164 -7.35 -27.24 -9.92
N TYR A 165 -7.01 -25.94 -10.08
CA TYR A 165 -6.20 -25.22 -9.10
C TYR A 165 -6.95 -25.00 -7.78
N PHE A 166 -8.21 -24.65 -7.84
CA PHE A 166 -9.01 -24.29 -6.67
C PHE A 166 -10.12 -25.31 -6.42
N ALA A 167 -9.72 -26.59 -6.31
CA ALA A 167 -10.67 -27.69 -6.19
C ALA A 167 -11.48 -27.66 -4.87
N ALA A 168 -10.93 -27.03 -3.83
CA ALA A 168 -11.58 -26.86 -2.51
C ALA A 168 -12.24 -25.50 -2.31
N ARG A 169 -12.34 -24.67 -3.36
CA ARG A 169 -12.85 -23.31 -3.25
C ARG A 169 -14.31 -23.27 -2.78
N GLU A 170 -14.64 -22.20 -2.09
CA GLU A 170 -16.02 -21.85 -1.79
C GLU A 170 -16.76 -21.50 -3.10
N ALA A 171 -18.03 -21.87 -3.20
CA ALA A 171 -18.79 -21.85 -4.46
C ALA A 171 -18.91 -20.47 -5.12
N SER A 172 -18.86 -19.39 -4.34
CA SER A 172 -18.91 -18.03 -4.89
C SER A 172 -17.62 -17.56 -5.55
N TYR A 173 -16.49 -18.25 -5.40
CA TYR A 173 -15.27 -18.00 -6.15
C TYR A 173 -15.31 -18.65 -7.54
N THR A 174 -16.18 -18.14 -8.40
CA THR A 174 -16.35 -18.68 -9.75
C THR A 174 -15.29 -18.18 -10.72
N TYR A 175 -15.04 -18.96 -11.79
CA TYR A 175 -14.16 -18.53 -12.87
C TYR A 175 -14.66 -17.24 -13.54
N THR A 176 -15.97 -17.07 -13.72
CA THR A 176 -16.56 -15.84 -14.26
C THR A 176 -16.21 -14.63 -13.38
N ARG A 177 -16.34 -14.73 -12.05
CA ARG A 177 -15.97 -13.66 -11.12
C ARG A 177 -14.46 -13.36 -11.17
N PHE A 178 -13.62 -14.36 -11.39
CA PHE A 178 -12.19 -14.15 -11.60
C PHE A 178 -11.92 -13.35 -12.87
N LEU A 179 -12.56 -13.70 -13.99
CA LEU A 179 -12.44 -12.93 -15.22
C LEU A 179 -12.96 -11.49 -15.08
N GLN A 180 -14.04 -11.30 -14.35
CA GLN A 180 -14.59 -9.97 -13.99
C GLN A 180 -13.58 -9.16 -13.15
N ALA A 181 -12.93 -9.78 -12.18
CA ALA A 181 -11.89 -9.13 -11.38
C ALA A 181 -10.68 -8.72 -12.23
N VAL A 182 -10.27 -9.56 -13.18
CA VAL A 182 -9.22 -9.23 -14.16
C VAL A 182 -9.66 -8.10 -15.10
N ALA A 183 -10.89 -8.16 -15.61
CA ALA A 183 -11.42 -7.12 -16.50
C ALA A 183 -11.47 -5.74 -15.81
N LYS A 184 -11.81 -5.71 -14.52
CA LYS A 184 -11.87 -4.46 -13.75
C LYS A 184 -10.56 -3.70 -13.78
N PHE A 185 -9.43 -4.39 -13.83
CA PHE A 185 -8.08 -3.82 -13.87
C PHE A 185 -7.36 -4.19 -15.17
N PRO A 186 -7.56 -3.42 -16.25
CA PRO A 186 -7.01 -3.75 -17.58
C PRO A 186 -5.50 -3.96 -17.61
N ALA A 187 -4.74 -3.34 -16.70
CA ALA A 187 -3.28 -3.51 -16.61
C ALA A 187 -2.84 -4.94 -16.22
N VAL A 188 -3.72 -5.74 -15.64
CA VAL A 188 -3.40 -7.14 -15.31
C VAL A 188 -3.48 -7.99 -16.57
N CYS A 189 -2.37 -8.57 -16.97
CA CYS A 189 -2.26 -9.34 -18.22
C CYS A 189 -2.52 -8.53 -19.49
N ASP A 190 -2.19 -7.24 -19.51
CA ASP A 190 -2.32 -6.36 -20.68
C ASP A 190 -1.22 -6.61 -21.73
N ASP A 191 -1.34 -5.94 -22.86
CA ASP A 191 -0.29 -5.80 -23.84
C ASP A 191 0.76 -4.78 -23.38
N TYR A 192 2.01 -4.98 -23.80
CA TYR A 192 3.11 -4.06 -23.50
C TYR A 192 3.64 -3.46 -24.81
N ALA A 193 3.50 -2.15 -24.96
CA ALA A 193 3.95 -1.42 -26.15
C ALA A 193 5.48 -1.33 -26.29
N ASP A 194 6.20 -1.65 -25.22
CA ASP A 194 7.67 -1.62 -25.14
C ASP A 194 8.34 -2.95 -25.54
N GLY A 195 7.57 -3.92 -26.02
CA GLY A 195 8.07 -5.20 -26.50
C GLY A 195 8.27 -6.27 -25.42
N ARG A 196 7.91 -6.01 -24.17
CA ARG A 196 7.91 -7.04 -23.12
C ARG A 196 6.95 -8.18 -23.51
N ASN A 197 7.31 -9.42 -23.10
CA ASN A 197 6.49 -10.59 -23.41
C ASN A 197 5.24 -10.65 -22.50
N ALA A 198 4.12 -10.16 -22.99
CA ALA A 198 2.87 -10.08 -22.25
C ALA A 198 2.35 -11.43 -21.74
N ASP A 199 2.56 -12.53 -22.50
CA ASP A 199 2.15 -13.88 -22.07
C ASP A 199 3.02 -14.39 -20.93
N ALA A 200 4.32 -14.18 -20.99
CA ALA A 200 5.25 -14.57 -19.92
C ALA A 200 4.94 -13.78 -18.64
N ILE A 201 4.74 -12.48 -18.75
CA ILE A 201 4.38 -11.60 -17.60
C ILE A 201 3.02 -12.02 -17.02
N CYS A 202 2.04 -12.33 -17.88
CA CYS A 202 0.74 -12.78 -17.38
C CYS A 202 0.84 -14.12 -16.64
N ARG A 203 1.64 -15.09 -17.10
CA ARG A 203 1.91 -16.35 -16.38
C ARG A 203 2.52 -16.09 -15.01
N HIS A 204 3.51 -15.20 -14.94
CA HIS A 204 4.16 -14.78 -13.71
C HIS A 204 3.17 -14.11 -12.75
N ALA A 205 2.37 -13.16 -13.24
CA ALA A 205 1.34 -12.49 -12.46
C ALA A 205 0.29 -13.45 -11.89
N LEU A 206 -0.21 -14.37 -12.72
CA LEU A 206 -1.19 -15.38 -12.28
C LEU A 206 -0.59 -16.32 -11.22
N ALA A 207 0.63 -16.81 -11.41
CA ALA A 207 1.31 -17.66 -10.42
C ALA A 207 1.48 -16.94 -9.08
N THR A 208 1.89 -15.68 -9.13
CA THR A 208 2.05 -14.83 -7.94
C THR A 208 0.72 -14.61 -7.23
N MET A 209 -0.32 -14.19 -7.95
CA MET A 209 -1.65 -13.97 -7.37
C MET A 209 -2.20 -15.23 -6.72
N PHE A 210 -2.10 -16.38 -7.39
CA PHE A 210 -2.65 -17.65 -6.90
C PHE A 210 -1.93 -18.17 -5.67
N ALA A 211 -0.61 -17.98 -5.57
CA ALA A 211 0.14 -18.31 -4.37
C ALA A 211 -0.34 -17.48 -3.17
N HIS A 212 -0.59 -16.20 -3.39
CA HIS A 212 -1.14 -15.35 -2.34
C HIS A 212 -2.59 -15.71 -2.00
N PHE A 213 -3.45 -16.01 -2.99
CA PHE A 213 -4.82 -16.47 -2.73
C PHE A 213 -4.83 -17.77 -1.90
N ALA A 214 -3.97 -18.73 -2.26
CA ALA A 214 -3.88 -19.99 -1.55
C ALA A 214 -3.42 -19.82 -0.11
N GLN A 215 -2.49 -18.89 0.17
CA GLN A 215 -2.05 -18.61 1.53
C GLN A 215 -3.09 -17.83 2.35
N GLU A 216 -3.77 -16.83 1.77
CA GLU A 216 -4.73 -15.99 2.50
C GLU A 216 -6.03 -16.74 2.86
N THR A 217 -6.44 -17.69 2.03
CA THR A 217 -7.78 -18.29 2.08
C THR A 217 -7.80 -19.81 2.08
N GLY A 218 -6.64 -20.44 2.12
CA GLY A 218 -6.51 -21.91 2.05
C GLY A 218 -6.72 -22.61 3.38
N ASP A 219 -7.02 -23.91 3.31
CA ASP A 219 -7.17 -24.77 4.49
C ASP A 219 -5.83 -25.16 5.11
N HIS A 220 -4.76 -25.14 4.32
CA HIS A 220 -3.40 -25.58 4.73
C HIS A 220 -3.35 -26.95 5.40
N ASN A 221 -4.29 -27.84 5.06
CA ASN A 221 -4.46 -29.12 5.70
C ASN A 221 -3.63 -30.20 4.98
N ALA A 222 -2.52 -30.62 5.59
CA ALA A 222 -1.66 -31.68 5.08
C ALA A 222 -2.28 -33.08 5.20
N SER A 223 -3.37 -33.24 5.96
CA SER A 223 -3.98 -34.55 6.25
C SER A 223 -5.00 -35.00 5.20
N ILE A 224 -5.36 -34.15 4.25
CA ILE A 224 -6.28 -34.51 3.16
C ILE A 224 -5.52 -34.82 1.88
N PRO A 225 -6.05 -35.67 0.97
CA PRO A 225 -5.36 -36.07 -0.26
C PRO A 225 -5.09 -34.92 -1.26
N LEU A 226 -5.81 -33.79 -1.11
CA LEU A 226 -5.63 -32.63 -1.97
C LEU A 226 -4.38 -31.85 -1.57
N PRO A 227 -3.40 -31.60 -2.46
CA PRO A 227 -2.23 -30.79 -2.17
C PRO A 227 -2.59 -29.40 -1.63
N GLN A 228 -1.84 -28.89 -0.65
CA GLN A 228 -2.16 -27.63 0.03
C GLN A 228 -2.26 -26.43 -0.92
N TRP A 229 -1.41 -26.36 -1.96
CA TRP A 229 -1.48 -25.27 -2.96
C TRP A 229 -2.78 -25.25 -3.76
N ARG A 230 -3.55 -26.36 -3.78
CA ARG A 230 -4.87 -26.48 -4.42
C ARG A 230 -6.04 -26.29 -3.44
N GLN A 231 -5.76 -26.00 -2.18
CA GLN A 231 -6.77 -25.77 -1.15
C GLN A 231 -7.15 -24.29 -1.00
N GLY A 232 -6.64 -23.42 -1.86
CA GLY A 232 -6.93 -21.99 -1.86
C GLY A 232 -8.39 -21.65 -2.15
N LEU A 233 -8.79 -20.43 -1.84
CA LEU A 233 -10.13 -19.88 -2.01
C LEU A 233 -11.22 -20.64 -1.23
N LYS A 234 -10.85 -21.33 -0.15
CA LYS A 234 -11.78 -22.06 0.72
C LYS A 234 -12.55 -21.11 1.63
N TYR A 235 -11.87 -20.14 2.20
CA TYR A 235 -12.49 -19.19 3.15
C TYR A 235 -12.84 -17.88 2.46
N LEU A 236 -14.14 -17.59 2.38
CA LEU A 236 -14.66 -16.36 1.80
C LEU A 236 -14.67 -15.21 2.82
N ARG A 237 -14.86 -15.56 4.09
CA ARG A 237 -14.81 -14.68 5.25
C ARG A 237 -13.80 -15.25 6.24
N GLU A 238 -13.22 -14.38 7.03
CA GLU A 238 -12.31 -14.75 8.10
C GLU A 238 -12.97 -15.75 9.04
N MET A 239 -12.22 -16.81 9.35
CA MET A 239 -12.75 -17.94 10.12
C MET A 239 -13.13 -17.50 11.54
N GLY A 240 -14.36 -17.87 11.97
CA GLY A 240 -14.88 -17.48 13.27
C GLY A 240 -15.43 -16.07 13.35
N CYS A 241 -15.48 -15.32 12.21
CA CYS A 241 -16.03 -13.98 12.12
C CYS A 241 -17.41 -13.98 11.45
N ASP A 242 -18.34 -13.24 12.01
CA ASP A 242 -19.68 -13.02 11.45
C ASP A 242 -20.17 -11.58 11.70
N GLU A 243 -21.28 -11.20 11.05
CA GLU A 243 -21.83 -9.84 11.14
C GLU A 243 -22.50 -9.55 12.49
N THR A 244 -22.95 -10.58 13.21
CA THR A 244 -23.80 -10.45 14.39
C THR A 244 -23.09 -10.74 15.71
N GLY A 245 -22.00 -11.53 15.68
CA GLY A 245 -21.23 -11.90 16.86
C GLY A 245 -20.48 -10.72 17.50
N THR A 246 -19.94 -10.91 18.68
CA THR A 246 -19.15 -9.89 19.41
C THR A 246 -17.65 -9.93 19.05
N SER A 247 -17.21 -10.97 18.36
CA SER A 247 -15.82 -11.15 17.92
C SER A 247 -15.55 -10.51 16.55
N CYS A 248 -14.29 -10.34 16.21
CA CYS A 248 -13.82 -9.90 14.88
C CYS A 248 -14.43 -8.57 14.42
N GLY A 249 -14.43 -7.56 15.26
CA GLY A 249 -14.98 -6.25 14.89
C GLY A 249 -14.19 -5.60 13.74
N TYR A 250 -12.87 -5.57 13.86
CA TYR A 250 -11.99 -4.81 12.94
C TYR A 250 -12.51 -3.39 12.70
N ASN A 251 -13.06 -2.79 13.76
CA ASN A 251 -13.75 -1.51 13.74
C ASN A 251 -13.33 -0.60 14.92
N ALA A 252 -12.22 -0.90 15.60
CA ALA A 252 -11.65 -0.01 16.62
C ALA A 252 -11.30 1.35 16.03
N GLU A 253 -10.83 1.37 14.79
CA GLU A 253 -10.51 2.57 14.02
C GLU A 253 -11.75 3.44 13.73
N CYS A 254 -12.96 2.90 13.84
CA CYS A 254 -14.20 3.66 13.71
C CYS A 254 -14.41 4.62 14.88
N ALA A 255 -13.85 4.33 16.05
CA ALA A 255 -13.85 5.24 17.21
C ALA A 255 -12.72 6.29 17.14
N ASP A 256 -11.72 6.08 16.27
CA ASP A 256 -10.64 7.04 16.08
C ASP A 256 -11.11 8.18 15.14
N PRO A 257 -11.10 9.44 15.61
CA PRO A 257 -11.60 10.56 14.82
C PRO A 257 -10.79 10.81 13.53
N VAL A 258 -9.53 10.38 13.46
CA VAL A 258 -8.71 10.52 12.25
C VAL A 258 -9.16 9.54 11.20
N PHE A 259 -9.17 8.25 11.49
CA PHE A 259 -9.57 7.22 10.54
C PHE A 259 -11.04 7.31 10.15
N ASN A 260 -11.93 7.56 11.11
CA ASN A 260 -13.37 7.64 10.84
C ASN A 260 -13.78 8.92 10.09
N THR A 261 -13.03 10.01 10.22
CA THR A 261 -13.30 11.22 9.45
C THR A 261 -13.06 10.99 7.95
N VAL A 262 -12.08 10.18 7.61
CA VAL A 262 -11.71 9.92 6.22
C VAL A 262 -12.47 8.75 5.63
N TRP A 263 -12.43 7.62 6.33
CA TRP A 263 -13.09 6.37 5.94
C TRP A 263 -14.23 6.11 6.91
N THR A 264 -15.26 6.95 6.84
CA THR A 264 -16.40 6.95 7.77
C THR A 264 -17.09 5.60 7.80
N CYS A 265 -17.04 4.95 8.93
CA CYS A 265 -17.63 3.63 9.13
C CYS A 265 -19.15 3.67 9.01
N GLY A 266 -19.70 2.66 8.35
CA GLY A 266 -21.14 2.40 8.35
C GLY A 266 -21.61 1.95 9.73
N THR A 267 -22.90 2.16 10.01
CA THR A 267 -23.55 1.74 11.25
C THR A 267 -24.66 0.73 10.99
N ASN A 268 -24.93 -0.11 11.96
CA ASN A 268 -26.08 -0.99 12.03
C ASN A 268 -27.30 -0.24 12.56
N ALA A 269 -28.49 -0.85 12.50
CA ALA A 269 -29.71 -0.24 13.01
C ALA A 269 -29.71 0.07 14.52
N ASP A 270 -28.90 -0.67 15.27
CA ASP A 270 -28.69 -0.48 16.72
C ASP A 270 -27.65 0.59 17.06
N GLY A 271 -27.08 1.26 16.05
CA GLY A 271 -26.06 2.29 16.21
C GLY A 271 -24.61 1.76 16.35
N THR A 272 -24.39 0.47 16.39
CA THR A 272 -23.07 -0.13 16.39
C THR A 272 -22.40 0.02 15.02
N TYR A 273 -21.08 0.08 14.99
CA TYR A 273 -20.33 0.13 13.72
C TYR A 273 -20.40 -1.20 12.98
N LYS A 274 -20.38 -1.11 11.65
CA LYS A 274 -20.17 -2.27 10.77
C LYS A 274 -18.82 -2.92 11.09
N LYS A 275 -18.71 -4.22 10.77
CA LYS A 275 -17.50 -5.01 10.97
C LYS A 275 -16.72 -5.13 9.68
N TYR A 276 -15.40 -4.86 9.77
CA TYR A 276 -14.49 -4.87 8.63
C TYR A 276 -13.45 -6.00 8.73
N PHE A 277 -13.88 -7.18 9.18
CA PHE A 277 -13.03 -8.38 9.18
C PHE A 277 -12.73 -8.85 7.76
N GLY A 278 -11.78 -9.78 7.64
CA GLY A 278 -11.27 -10.28 6.37
C GLY A 278 -12.34 -10.89 5.46
N ARG A 279 -12.45 -10.38 4.22
CA ARG A 279 -13.36 -10.90 3.19
C ARG A 279 -12.67 -11.00 1.84
N GLY A 280 -13.09 -12.00 1.05
CA GLY A 280 -12.60 -12.23 -0.30
C GLY A 280 -11.19 -12.83 -0.36
N ALA A 281 -10.66 -12.96 -1.56
CA ALA A 281 -9.40 -13.67 -1.84
C ALA A 281 -8.14 -13.01 -1.23
N LYS A 282 -8.24 -11.74 -0.80
CA LYS A 282 -7.17 -11.01 -0.08
C LYS A 282 -7.39 -11.00 1.43
N GLN A 283 -8.55 -11.43 1.92
CA GLN A 283 -8.97 -11.21 3.32
C GLN A 283 -8.87 -9.71 3.66
N LEU A 284 -9.52 -8.88 2.80
CA LEU A 284 -9.52 -7.42 2.94
C LEU A 284 -10.13 -7.04 4.29
N SER A 285 -9.37 -6.32 5.12
CA SER A 285 -9.75 -5.97 6.50
C SER A 285 -9.59 -4.47 6.73
N TYR A 286 -10.30 -3.94 7.72
CA TYR A 286 -10.30 -2.54 8.18
C TYR A 286 -10.95 -1.53 7.22
N ASN A 287 -11.61 -0.52 7.78
CA ASN A 287 -12.30 0.53 7.04
C ASN A 287 -11.38 1.29 6.07
N TYR A 288 -10.12 1.53 6.45
CA TYR A 288 -9.14 2.22 5.61
C TYR A 288 -8.63 1.38 4.41
N ASN A 289 -9.06 0.14 4.26
CA ASN A 289 -8.90 -0.66 3.05
C ASN A 289 -10.23 -0.80 2.29
N TYR A 290 -11.35 -0.92 3.00
CA TYR A 290 -12.68 -0.98 2.38
C TYR A 290 -13.07 0.33 1.68
N GLY A 291 -12.73 1.48 2.28
CA GLY A 291 -13.02 2.80 1.69
C GLY A 291 -12.33 3.01 0.35
N PRO A 292 -11.00 2.91 0.26
CA PRO A 292 -10.28 3.03 -1.01
C PRO A 292 -10.68 1.99 -2.05
N PHE A 293 -10.92 0.75 -1.63
CA PHE A 293 -11.44 -0.28 -2.53
C PHE A 293 -12.82 0.11 -3.07
N SER A 294 -13.71 0.63 -2.21
CA SER A 294 -15.00 1.16 -2.64
C SER A 294 -14.86 2.28 -3.67
N GLN A 295 -13.97 3.25 -3.45
CA GLN A 295 -13.71 4.32 -4.41
C GLN A 295 -13.30 3.77 -5.78
N ALA A 296 -12.40 2.78 -5.82
CA ALA A 296 -11.95 2.17 -7.06
C ALA A 296 -13.05 1.37 -7.76
N MET A 297 -13.97 0.74 -7.01
CA MET A 297 -15.04 -0.09 -7.57
C MET A 297 -16.32 0.70 -7.92
N HIS A 298 -16.57 1.82 -7.28
CA HIS A 298 -17.82 2.56 -7.34
C HIS A 298 -17.63 4.03 -7.76
N ASN A 299 -16.81 4.28 -8.76
CA ASN A 299 -16.63 5.61 -9.39
C ASN A 299 -16.32 6.73 -8.38
N GLY A 300 -15.47 6.46 -7.39
CA GLY A 300 -15.08 7.42 -6.38
C GLY A 300 -15.95 7.43 -5.11
N ASP A 301 -17.03 6.65 -5.05
CA ASP A 301 -17.86 6.55 -3.85
C ASP A 301 -17.25 5.57 -2.84
N GLN A 302 -16.64 6.12 -1.81
CA GLN A 302 -16.09 5.33 -0.70
C GLN A 302 -17.14 4.70 0.19
N SER A 303 -18.37 5.24 0.20
CA SER A 303 -19.38 4.88 1.20
C SER A 303 -20.07 3.52 0.94
N VAL A 304 -20.04 3.02 -0.29
CA VAL A 304 -20.77 1.79 -0.66
C VAL A 304 -20.31 0.59 0.16
N LEU A 305 -19.00 0.30 0.16
CA LEU A 305 -18.47 -0.84 0.92
C LEU A 305 -18.26 -0.53 2.41
N LEU A 306 -18.14 0.74 2.79
CA LEU A 306 -18.12 1.12 4.20
C LEU A 306 -19.50 0.90 4.85
N LYS A 307 -20.60 1.11 4.11
CA LYS A 307 -21.96 0.83 4.59
C LYS A 307 -22.36 -0.65 4.44
N ASN A 308 -21.83 -1.32 3.41
CA ASN A 308 -22.19 -2.69 3.06
C ASN A 308 -20.94 -3.56 2.84
N PRO A 309 -20.13 -3.84 3.90
CA PRO A 309 -18.88 -4.55 3.77
C PRO A 309 -19.02 -5.98 3.21
N ASP A 310 -20.20 -6.62 3.41
CA ASP A 310 -20.46 -7.96 2.92
C ASP A 310 -20.52 -8.08 1.39
N LEU A 311 -20.70 -6.99 0.67
CA LEU A 311 -20.60 -6.98 -0.80
C LEU A 311 -19.24 -7.50 -1.29
N VAL A 312 -18.17 -7.32 -0.50
CA VAL A 312 -16.84 -7.87 -0.80
C VAL A 312 -16.86 -9.41 -0.82
N ALA A 313 -17.67 -10.05 0.00
CA ALA A 313 -17.80 -11.51 0.00
C ALA A 313 -18.85 -12.00 -1.02
N SER A 314 -20.00 -11.34 -1.08
CA SER A 314 -21.19 -11.86 -1.76
C SER A 314 -21.20 -11.63 -3.28
N THR A 315 -20.33 -10.76 -3.83
CA THR A 315 -20.29 -10.40 -5.25
C THR A 315 -18.96 -10.77 -5.92
N TRP A 316 -18.77 -10.39 -7.19
CA TRP A 316 -17.47 -10.53 -7.89
C TRP A 316 -16.33 -9.74 -7.23
N LEU A 317 -16.68 -8.83 -6.32
CA LEU A 317 -15.69 -8.09 -5.52
C LEU A 317 -14.84 -9.01 -4.64
N ASN A 318 -15.27 -10.25 -4.41
CA ASN A 318 -14.51 -11.23 -3.63
C ASN A 318 -13.13 -11.54 -4.24
N LEU A 319 -13.01 -11.51 -5.56
CA LEU A 319 -11.73 -11.68 -6.28
C LEU A 319 -11.14 -10.33 -6.69
N ALA A 320 -11.99 -9.32 -6.98
CA ALA A 320 -11.51 -7.98 -7.32
C ALA A 320 -10.74 -7.31 -6.16
N SER A 321 -11.05 -7.61 -4.89
CA SER A 321 -10.30 -7.09 -3.74
C SER A 321 -8.83 -7.50 -3.76
N ALA A 322 -8.54 -8.73 -4.18
CA ALA A 322 -7.17 -9.21 -4.32
C ALA A 322 -6.48 -8.61 -5.55
N THR A 323 -7.18 -8.45 -6.66
CA THR A 323 -6.66 -7.79 -7.87
C THR A 323 -6.36 -6.31 -7.60
N PHE A 324 -7.24 -5.61 -6.87
CA PHE A 324 -6.99 -4.25 -6.38
C PHE A 324 -5.68 -4.17 -5.60
N PHE A 325 -5.51 -5.04 -4.62
CA PHE A 325 -4.30 -5.05 -3.80
C PHE A 325 -3.03 -5.39 -4.60
N PHE A 326 -3.17 -6.15 -5.69
CA PHE A 326 -2.07 -6.50 -6.58
C PHE A 326 -1.61 -5.31 -7.45
N VAL A 327 -2.53 -4.44 -7.88
CA VAL A 327 -2.22 -3.33 -8.80
C VAL A 327 -1.98 -1.99 -8.09
N PHE A 328 -2.55 -1.77 -6.90
CA PHE A 328 -2.40 -0.51 -6.18
C PHE A 328 -1.12 -0.50 -5.35
N PRO A 329 -0.24 0.50 -5.52
CA PRO A 329 0.93 0.66 -4.67
C PRO A 329 0.54 1.17 -3.27
N GLN A 330 1.32 0.80 -2.28
CA GLN A 330 1.22 1.30 -0.91
C GLN A 330 2.53 1.99 -0.51
N PRO A 331 2.84 3.19 -1.00
CA PRO A 331 4.11 3.83 -0.71
C PRO A 331 4.47 3.76 0.78
N PRO A 332 5.71 3.41 1.11
CA PRO A 332 6.88 3.24 0.24
C PRO A 332 6.99 1.89 -0.51
N LYS A 333 5.94 1.05 -0.52
CA LYS A 333 5.90 -0.21 -1.25
C LYS A 333 5.42 0.00 -2.68
N PRO A 334 6.08 -0.56 -3.72
CA PRO A 334 5.55 -0.58 -5.08
C PRO A 334 4.30 -1.46 -5.17
N SER A 335 3.57 -1.39 -6.30
CA SER A 335 2.54 -2.40 -6.57
C SER A 335 3.18 -3.75 -6.90
N MET A 336 2.51 -4.85 -6.53
CA MET A 336 3.00 -6.18 -6.89
C MET A 336 3.03 -6.37 -8.42
N LEU A 337 2.07 -5.80 -9.15
CA LEU A 337 2.07 -5.82 -10.61
C LEU A 337 3.36 -5.23 -11.18
N HIS A 338 3.77 -4.03 -10.71
CA HIS A 338 4.97 -3.37 -11.20
C HIS A 338 6.27 -4.07 -10.81
N VAL A 339 6.26 -4.81 -9.70
CA VAL A 339 7.37 -5.72 -9.33
C VAL A 339 7.46 -6.85 -10.34
N ILE A 340 6.35 -7.49 -10.66
CA ILE A 340 6.29 -8.70 -11.51
C ILE A 340 6.56 -8.38 -12.98
N ASP A 341 6.07 -7.24 -13.47
CA ASP A 341 6.24 -6.86 -14.86
C ASP A 341 7.52 -6.03 -15.14
N GLY A 342 8.28 -5.69 -14.09
CA GLY A 342 9.51 -4.91 -14.21
C GLY A 342 9.28 -3.41 -14.44
N THR A 343 8.07 -2.91 -14.29
CA THR A 343 7.77 -1.48 -14.40
C THR A 343 8.39 -0.69 -13.22
N TRP A 344 8.39 -1.28 -12.03
CA TRP A 344 9.12 -0.74 -10.90
C TRP A 344 10.62 -1.04 -11.03
N VAL A 345 11.44 -0.02 -10.86
CA VAL A 345 12.89 -0.12 -10.88
C VAL A 345 13.42 0.14 -9.47
N PRO A 346 13.93 -0.90 -8.77
CA PRO A 346 14.52 -0.72 -7.45
C PRO A 346 15.75 0.18 -7.49
N ASN A 347 15.88 1.07 -6.53
CA ASN A 347 17.08 1.87 -6.35
C ASN A 347 18.10 1.17 -5.42
N ALA A 348 19.21 1.85 -5.10
CA ALA A 348 20.27 1.29 -4.25
C ALA A 348 19.74 0.95 -2.83
N ALA A 349 18.81 1.74 -2.28
CA ALA A 349 18.22 1.47 -0.97
C ALA A 349 17.30 0.24 -1.00
N ASP A 350 16.49 0.10 -2.05
CA ASP A 350 15.64 -1.08 -2.25
C ASP A 350 16.49 -2.35 -2.39
N THR A 351 17.54 -2.28 -3.21
CA THR A 351 18.46 -3.40 -3.42
C THR A 351 19.20 -3.77 -2.14
N ALA A 352 19.66 -2.78 -1.36
CA ALA A 352 20.28 -3.02 -0.06
C ALA A 352 19.33 -3.64 0.96
N ALA A 353 18.02 -3.35 0.86
CA ALA A 353 16.99 -4.02 1.61
C ALA A 353 16.65 -5.43 1.07
N GLY A 354 17.27 -5.88 -0.01
CA GLY A 354 17.02 -7.18 -0.63
C GLY A 354 15.79 -7.21 -1.54
N ALA A 355 15.20 -6.06 -1.86
CA ALA A 355 14.04 -5.97 -2.74
C ALA A 355 14.47 -5.92 -4.22
N GLY A 356 13.68 -6.55 -5.08
CA GLY A 356 13.90 -6.63 -6.53
C GLY A 356 12.65 -7.04 -7.27
N ASN A 357 12.74 -7.20 -8.58
CA ASN A 357 11.63 -7.66 -9.43
C ASN A 357 11.48 -9.19 -9.33
N ASN A 358 10.98 -9.69 -8.20
CA ASN A 358 10.91 -11.10 -7.86
C ASN A 358 9.76 -11.40 -6.89
N PHE A 359 9.45 -12.68 -6.72
CA PHE A 359 8.37 -13.14 -5.85
C PHE A 359 8.58 -12.77 -4.36
N ALA A 360 9.83 -12.82 -3.85
CA ALA A 360 10.12 -12.44 -2.47
C ALA A 360 9.65 -11.02 -2.13
N THR A 361 9.83 -10.08 -3.06
CA THR A 361 9.36 -8.70 -2.91
C THR A 361 7.84 -8.62 -2.78
N THR A 362 7.08 -9.47 -3.47
CA THR A 362 5.61 -9.50 -3.35
C THR A 362 5.14 -10.03 -1.99
N ILE A 363 5.90 -10.95 -1.37
CA ILE A 363 5.63 -11.39 0.01
C ILE A 363 5.84 -10.22 0.99
N MET A 364 6.91 -9.43 0.82
CA MET A 364 7.16 -8.24 1.64
C MET A 364 6.05 -7.18 1.48
N ILE A 365 5.48 -7.05 0.28
CA ILE A 365 4.39 -6.11 0.02
C ILE A 365 3.10 -6.55 0.71
N ILE A 366 2.74 -7.83 0.59
CA ILE A 366 1.41 -8.30 1.01
C ILE A 366 1.26 -8.39 2.52
N ASN A 367 2.33 -8.76 3.24
CA ASN A 367 2.27 -8.93 4.68
C ASN A 367 3.65 -8.71 5.33
N ALA A 368 3.69 -8.52 6.65
CA ALA A 368 4.93 -8.38 7.42
C ALA A 368 5.56 -9.75 7.80
N GLU A 369 5.62 -10.66 6.86
CA GLU A 369 6.13 -12.02 7.08
C GLU A 369 7.64 -12.16 6.90
N CYS A 370 8.31 -11.13 6.39
CA CYS A 370 9.72 -11.08 6.02
C CYS A 370 10.62 -10.46 7.08
N GLY A 371 11.94 -10.58 6.90
CA GLY A 371 12.94 -9.80 7.65
C GLY A 371 13.21 -10.30 9.08
N THR A 372 12.95 -11.56 9.38
CA THR A 372 13.19 -12.15 10.71
C THR A 372 14.44 -13.03 10.77
N GLY A 373 15.21 -13.10 9.69
CA GLY A 373 16.38 -13.98 9.55
C GLY A 373 16.03 -15.44 9.23
N THR A 374 14.78 -15.83 9.44
CA THR A 374 14.26 -17.17 9.10
C THR A 374 12.95 -17.03 8.36
N GLU A 375 12.65 -17.94 7.44
CA GLU A 375 11.40 -17.94 6.71
C GLU A 375 10.26 -18.30 7.65
N LYS A 376 9.24 -17.44 7.74
CA LYS A 376 8.01 -17.76 8.48
C LYS A 376 7.19 -18.79 7.71
N ALA A 377 6.44 -19.62 8.43
CA ALA A 377 5.61 -20.68 7.82
C ALA A 377 4.68 -20.15 6.72
N ALA A 378 4.05 -18.99 6.94
CA ALA A 378 3.18 -18.39 5.93
C ALA A 378 3.95 -17.95 4.67
N ALA A 379 5.16 -17.37 4.82
CA ALA A 379 6.02 -17.03 3.69
C ALA A 379 6.51 -18.28 2.95
N GLN A 380 6.89 -19.34 3.69
CA GLN A 380 7.29 -20.62 3.09
C GLN A 380 6.14 -21.26 2.30
N ASN A 381 4.92 -21.25 2.83
CA ASN A 381 3.75 -21.71 2.08
C ASN A 381 3.57 -20.94 0.77
N ARG A 382 3.69 -19.60 0.80
CA ARG A 382 3.59 -18.77 -0.42
C ARG A 382 4.64 -19.19 -1.45
N ILE A 383 5.88 -19.43 -1.02
CA ILE A 383 6.98 -19.87 -1.88
C ILE A 383 6.68 -21.22 -2.51
N ASP A 384 6.22 -22.20 -1.71
CA ASP A 384 5.95 -23.54 -2.20
C ASP A 384 4.74 -23.55 -3.15
N TYR A 385 3.68 -22.81 -2.83
CA TYR A 385 2.52 -22.68 -3.72
C TYR A 385 2.89 -21.95 -5.02
N TYR A 386 3.70 -20.91 -4.94
CA TYR A 386 4.19 -20.19 -6.12
C TYR A 386 4.97 -21.11 -7.08
N LYS A 387 5.86 -21.94 -6.57
CA LYS A 387 6.62 -22.91 -7.39
C LYS A 387 5.69 -23.86 -8.15
N GLU A 388 4.63 -24.33 -7.50
CA GLU A 388 3.65 -25.24 -8.11
C GLU A 388 2.82 -24.54 -9.20
N PHE A 389 2.27 -23.36 -8.90
CA PHE A 389 1.52 -22.59 -9.89
C PHE A 389 2.41 -22.14 -11.05
N ALA A 390 3.63 -21.68 -10.78
CA ALA A 390 4.59 -21.25 -11.80
C ALA A 390 4.95 -22.40 -12.74
N ARG A 391 5.29 -23.57 -12.17
CA ARG A 391 5.59 -24.78 -12.96
C ARG A 391 4.44 -25.13 -13.92
N ASP A 392 3.22 -25.18 -13.39
CA ASP A 392 2.06 -25.60 -14.17
C ASP A 392 1.60 -24.54 -15.19
N LEU A 393 1.81 -23.26 -14.89
CA LEU A 393 1.57 -22.15 -15.83
C LEU A 393 2.70 -21.97 -16.85
N GLY A 394 3.83 -22.66 -16.69
CA GLY A 394 4.99 -22.55 -17.57
C GLY A 394 5.81 -21.28 -17.37
N TRP A 395 5.90 -20.80 -16.13
CA TRP A 395 6.84 -19.76 -15.71
C TRP A 395 8.07 -20.40 -15.04
N ASN A 396 9.26 -20.00 -15.48
CA ASN A 396 10.51 -20.53 -14.93
C ASN A 396 10.98 -19.68 -13.75
N VAL A 397 11.04 -20.27 -12.57
CA VAL A 397 11.50 -19.62 -11.33
C VAL A 397 13.01 -19.78 -11.07
N ALA A 398 13.76 -20.40 -11.98
CA ALA A 398 15.18 -20.61 -11.82
C ALA A 398 15.94 -19.26 -11.74
N GLY A 399 16.70 -19.06 -10.68
CA GLY A 399 17.43 -17.82 -10.46
C GLY A 399 16.60 -16.68 -9.85
N GLU A 400 15.30 -16.87 -9.66
CA GLU A 400 14.45 -15.88 -8.98
C GLU A 400 14.63 -15.96 -7.47
N GLN A 401 14.76 -14.81 -6.81
CA GLN A 401 14.75 -14.75 -5.35
C GLN A 401 13.33 -15.03 -4.83
N LEU A 402 13.19 -16.11 -4.06
CA LEU A 402 11.92 -16.54 -3.48
C LEU A 402 11.81 -16.24 -1.98
N SER A 403 12.93 -16.38 -1.24
CA SER A 403 13.00 -16.15 0.19
C SER A 403 13.04 -14.66 0.51
N CYS A 404 12.22 -14.24 1.46
CA CYS A 404 12.23 -12.90 2.02
C CYS A 404 12.74 -12.84 3.48
N ALA A 405 13.28 -13.94 4.00
CA ALA A 405 13.72 -14.05 5.39
C ALA A 405 14.70 -12.96 5.83
N SER A 406 15.60 -12.56 4.94
CA SER A 406 16.63 -11.54 5.21
C SER A 406 16.30 -10.16 4.62
N MET A 407 15.10 -9.98 4.04
CA MET A 407 14.74 -8.70 3.44
C MET A 407 14.46 -7.63 4.49
N GLY A 408 15.00 -6.43 4.27
CA GLY A 408 14.61 -5.24 5.02
C GLY A 408 13.22 -4.73 4.60
N ARG A 409 12.63 -3.86 5.44
CA ARG A 409 11.36 -3.20 5.10
C ARG A 409 11.61 -2.08 4.08
N PHE A 410 10.62 -1.81 3.25
CA PHE A 410 10.59 -0.59 2.46
C PHE A 410 10.62 0.63 3.36
N GLY A 411 11.45 1.59 3.03
CA GLY A 411 11.64 2.83 3.78
C GLY A 411 11.36 4.07 2.94
N PRO A 412 11.49 5.25 3.53
CA PRO A 412 11.24 6.52 2.84
C PRO A 412 12.21 6.81 1.70
N THR A 413 13.29 6.06 1.60
CA THR A 413 14.29 6.14 0.53
C THR A 413 14.03 5.16 -0.61
N SER A 414 12.98 4.34 -0.54
CA SER A 414 12.57 3.45 -1.63
C SER A 414 12.24 4.26 -2.90
N SER A 415 12.53 3.69 -4.07
CA SER A 415 12.12 4.28 -5.34
C SER A 415 10.59 4.33 -5.51
N ALA A 416 9.85 3.60 -4.69
CA ALA A 416 8.39 3.65 -4.62
C ALA A 416 7.86 4.54 -3.49
N ALA A 417 8.74 5.19 -2.74
CA ALA A 417 8.33 6.21 -1.79
C ALA A 417 7.96 7.50 -2.53
N TYR A 418 6.73 7.95 -2.37
CA TYR A 418 6.26 9.21 -2.97
C TYR A 418 5.95 10.20 -1.88
N PRO A 419 6.93 10.98 -1.43
CA PRO A 419 6.63 12.11 -0.60
C PRO A 419 6.05 13.23 -1.48
N ILE A 420 4.79 13.14 -1.84
CA ILE A 420 4.08 14.26 -2.42
C ILE A 420 3.55 15.07 -1.26
N TYR A 421 4.37 15.97 -0.82
CA TYR A 421 3.99 17.00 0.11
C TYR A 421 3.61 18.23 -0.68
N TRP A 422 2.41 18.77 -0.40
CA TRP A 422 1.88 19.94 -1.11
C TRP A 422 1.71 21.06 -0.13
N GLU A 423 2.42 21.99 -0.40
CA GLU A 423 2.55 23.36 -0.13
C GLU A 423 2.17 23.93 1.19
N LYS A 424 3.05 24.77 1.55
CA LYS A 424 3.03 25.69 2.65
C LYS A 424 2.32 26.97 2.26
N ASN A 425 1.59 27.54 3.23
CA ASN A 425 1.33 28.97 3.32
C ASN A 425 0.60 29.64 2.16
N TRP A 426 -0.44 29.02 1.64
CA TRP A 426 -1.28 29.76 0.70
C TRP A 426 -2.02 30.93 1.34
N ASN A 427 -2.22 30.93 2.66
CA ASN A 427 -2.86 32.00 3.40
C ASN A 427 -1.91 32.81 4.31
N GLY A 428 -0.61 32.63 4.15
CA GLY A 428 0.40 33.39 4.88
C GLY A 428 0.56 33.07 6.37
N GLY A 429 -0.08 32.03 6.90
CA GLY A 429 -0.17 31.85 8.35
C GLY A 429 0.10 30.48 8.93
N GLY A 430 0.55 29.49 8.20
CA GLY A 430 0.78 28.18 8.78
C GLY A 430 1.35 27.11 7.86
N ASP A 431 1.96 26.10 8.44
CA ASP A 431 2.48 24.92 7.75
C ASP A 431 1.35 23.93 7.43
N TYR A 432 0.55 24.23 6.43
CA TYR A 432 -0.42 23.26 5.94
C TYR A 432 0.20 22.44 4.82
N GLN A 433 0.20 21.14 5.01
CA GLN A 433 0.66 20.19 3.99
C GLN A 433 -0.49 19.26 3.65
N CYS A 434 -0.89 19.27 2.39
CA CYS A 434 -1.71 18.23 1.84
C CYS A 434 -0.79 17.05 1.50
N GLN A 435 -0.75 16.03 2.34
CA GLN A 435 0.00 14.82 2.09
C GLN A 435 -0.86 13.82 1.31
N LEU A 436 -0.47 13.53 0.08
CA LEU A 436 -1.16 12.56 -0.77
C LEU A 436 -0.26 11.34 -0.99
N VAL A 437 -0.23 10.39 -0.06
CA VAL A 437 0.82 9.37 -0.04
C VAL A 437 0.33 7.99 -0.43
N SER A 438 -0.66 7.46 0.25
CA SER A 438 -1.14 6.09 0.08
C SER A 438 -2.63 6.08 -0.23
N TYR A 439 -3.13 5.01 -0.85
CA TYR A 439 -4.57 4.85 -1.00
C TYR A 439 -5.29 4.75 0.37
N GLN A 440 -4.60 4.36 1.42
CA GLN A 440 -5.15 4.28 2.80
C GLN A 440 -5.25 5.63 3.49
N THR A 441 -4.55 6.64 3.01
CA THR A 441 -4.60 7.98 3.59
C THR A 441 -5.85 8.74 3.12
N PRO A 442 -6.21 9.81 3.83
CA PRO A 442 -7.36 10.66 3.48
C PRO A 442 -7.39 11.10 2.04
N TYR A 443 -6.23 11.43 1.53
CA TYR A 443 -6.05 11.99 0.22
C TYR A 443 -4.93 11.26 -0.49
N SER A 444 -5.24 10.58 -1.58
CA SER A 444 -4.28 9.84 -2.38
C SER A 444 -3.94 10.59 -3.66
N ALA A 445 -2.67 10.68 -4.00
CA ALA A 445 -2.22 11.20 -5.29
C ALA A 445 -2.69 10.36 -6.48
N LEU A 446 -3.16 9.15 -6.23
CA LEU A 446 -3.71 8.26 -7.25
C LEU A 446 -5.17 8.56 -7.57
N MET A 447 -5.83 9.42 -6.77
CA MET A 447 -7.24 9.78 -6.93
C MET A 447 -7.35 11.25 -7.36
N PRO A 448 -7.68 11.54 -8.62
CA PRO A 448 -7.83 12.89 -9.12
C PRO A 448 -8.79 13.71 -8.26
N GLY A 449 -8.48 14.98 -8.04
CA GLY A 449 -9.26 15.91 -7.22
C GLY A 449 -9.04 15.79 -5.71
N ASN A 450 -8.21 14.86 -5.25
CA ASN A 450 -7.93 14.73 -3.82
C ASN A 450 -7.10 15.90 -3.27
N TYR A 451 -6.32 16.57 -4.10
CA TYR A 451 -5.65 17.80 -3.68
C TYR A 451 -6.63 18.93 -3.37
N VAL A 452 -7.58 19.14 -4.23
CA VAL A 452 -8.67 20.11 -3.99
C VAL A 452 -9.35 19.82 -2.65
N LYS A 453 -9.76 18.56 -2.43
CA LYS A 453 -10.41 18.14 -1.18
C LYS A 453 -9.51 18.35 0.04
N CYS A 454 -8.22 18.08 -0.09
CA CYS A 454 -7.24 18.27 0.97
C CYS A 454 -7.10 19.76 1.31
N VAL A 455 -7.01 20.64 0.31
CA VAL A 455 -6.97 22.09 0.49
C VAL A 455 -8.24 22.56 1.18
N GLU A 456 -9.41 22.23 0.66
CA GLU A 456 -10.69 22.62 1.22
C GLU A 456 -10.82 22.23 2.69
N LYS A 457 -10.42 21.00 3.03
CA LYS A 457 -10.47 20.49 4.40
C LYS A 457 -9.51 21.23 5.33
N ASN A 458 -8.25 21.35 4.93
CA ASN A 458 -7.19 21.85 5.81
C ASN A 458 -7.24 23.37 6.00
N TRP A 459 -7.76 24.09 5.02
CA TRP A 459 -7.92 25.55 5.11
C TRP A 459 -9.34 25.99 5.48
N GLY A 460 -10.29 25.04 5.55
CA GLY A 460 -11.68 25.37 5.85
C GLY A 460 -12.34 26.26 4.80
N VAL A 461 -11.98 26.09 3.54
CA VAL A 461 -12.43 26.90 2.40
C VAL A 461 -13.16 26.03 1.38
N SER A 462 -13.93 26.67 0.51
CA SER A 462 -14.51 26.01 -0.66
C SER A 462 -13.92 26.64 -1.92
N LEU A 463 -13.22 25.86 -2.71
CA LEU A 463 -12.58 26.33 -3.93
C LEU A 463 -13.62 26.44 -5.05
N LYS A 464 -13.70 27.63 -5.67
CA LYS A 464 -14.59 27.93 -6.79
C LYS A 464 -13.89 27.83 -8.13
#